data_d8e017ce8cfc0633d2728903e33d7e4a
#
_entry.id   d8e017ce8cfc0633d2728903e33d7e4a
#
_cell.length_a   1.000
_cell.length_b   1.000
_cell.length_c   1.000
_cell.angle_alpha   90.00
_cell.angle_beta   90.00
_cell.angle_gamma   90.00
#
_symmetry.space_group_name_H-M   'P 1'
#
loop_
_entity.id
_entity.type
_entity.pdbx_description
1 polymer ?
#
loop_
_entity_poly.entity_id
_entity_poly.type
_entity_poly.pdbx_seq_one_letter_code
_entity_poly.pdbx_strand_id
1 'polypeptide(L)'
;MWRRPGVAEKTFSSSLLSSYTIEVLLGDEQNESHDQDHLIDQYSNIKLAIAALENACTPFGFFAEPIPCEKKSKLIAELKFIHPIPKESPHIEKLPVETSSSFCITLSMVEDDADEVQSGQDGQISRTPQRIILRSFLSPGDILMLTAAVRDLHRCCPDQFIIDVRTPCDALWENNPHLTSLNEYDVNVKMIDCEYPLVHQSNQRPFHFIHGYAHFLRKELGEDVVSSDFCGDLHLSDSETKCPFLNDAHNPDGLPVWIICAGGKFDYTIKWWHWRKYQEVINHFKDKILFVQVGEEGHFHPPLKNVVDMRGKTSLREMVHLMHWADGLLCGVTFHMHLAAAVPLRANQMSRPAIIIAGGREAPHWEAYPTHQFLHTVGMLPCCAKGGCWKARTLPLGDGDIKDEEQNLCVDVVNGLPHCMDMITVDQVCHHVAMAYAGTQKQKRNQ
;
A
#
# COMPACT_ATOMS: atom_id res chain seq x y z
N MET A 1 33.35 -33.08 -11.18
CA MET A 1 32.71 -34.41 -10.97
C MET A 1 31.94 -34.34 -9.65
N TRP A 2 30.66 -34.01 -9.69
CA TRP A 2 29.87 -33.67 -8.52
C TRP A 2 29.07 -34.90 -8.07
N ARG A 3 29.18 -35.28 -6.79
CA ARG A 3 28.35 -36.31 -6.18
C ARG A 3 27.14 -35.64 -5.52
N ARG A 4 25.94 -36.11 -5.84
CA ARG A 4 24.66 -35.69 -5.20
C ARG A 4 24.50 -36.33 -3.82
N PRO A 5 24.15 -35.58 -2.76
CA PRO A 5 23.54 -36.18 -1.56
C PRO A 5 22.06 -36.42 -1.83
N GLY A 6 21.52 -37.52 -1.29
CA GLY A 6 20.14 -37.93 -1.47
C GLY A 6 19.16 -36.99 -0.76
N VAL A 7 18.11 -36.64 -1.48
CA VAL A 7 16.98 -35.81 -1.00
C VAL A 7 15.90 -36.72 -0.42
N ALA A 8 15.50 -36.48 0.81
CA ALA A 8 14.31 -37.07 1.39
C ALA A 8 13.09 -36.19 1.06
N GLU A 9 12.11 -36.75 0.33
CA GLU A 9 10.82 -36.10 0.13
C GLU A 9 10.00 -36.10 1.43
N LYS A 10 9.65 -34.94 1.95
CA LYS A 10 8.64 -34.76 2.99
C LYS A 10 7.48 -33.93 2.44
N THR A 11 6.28 -34.47 2.58
CA THR A 11 5.01 -33.80 2.29
C THR A 11 4.64 -32.85 3.44
N PHE A 12 4.40 -31.59 3.13
CA PHE A 12 4.08 -30.55 4.11
C PHE A 12 2.57 -30.41 4.36
N SER A 13 2.22 -30.26 5.62
CA SER A 13 0.86 -29.94 6.11
C SER A 13 0.69 -28.41 6.24
N SER A 14 -0.46 -27.89 5.86
CA SER A 14 -0.76 -26.51 5.53
C SER A 14 -1.16 -25.61 6.71
N SER A 15 -0.36 -25.47 7.76
CA SER A 15 -0.76 -24.59 8.88
C SER A 15 0.35 -23.96 9.72
N LEU A 16 1.58 -23.88 9.24
CA LEU A 16 2.68 -23.27 9.99
C LEU A 16 3.38 -22.20 9.14
N LEU A 17 3.54 -21.01 9.71
CA LEU A 17 4.51 -20.01 9.25
C LEU A 17 5.89 -20.63 9.32
N SER A 18 6.52 -20.85 8.17
CA SER A 18 7.86 -21.44 8.11
C SER A 18 8.88 -20.32 8.05
N SER A 19 9.79 -20.25 9.01
CA SER A 19 11.00 -19.44 8.94
C SER A 19 12.15 -20.25 8.32
N TYR A 20 13.01 -19.57 7.56
CA TYR A 20 14.23 -20.17 7.01
C TYR A 20 15.42 -19.38 7.50
N THR A 21 16.46 -20.08 7.96
CA THR A 21 17.70 -19.45 8.34
C THR A 21 18.69 -19.56 7.19
N ILE A 22 19.27 -18.45 6.77
CA ILE A 22 20.38 -18.42 5.82
C ILE A 22 21.67 -18.35 6.60
N GLU A 23 22.49 -19.36 6.43
CA GLU A 23 23.83 -19.39 6.97
C GLU A 23 24.83 -19.03 5.87
N VAL A 24 25.52 -17.91 6.04
CA VAL A 24 26.62 -17.50 5.15
C VAL A 24 27.92 -17.95 5.80
N LEU A 25 28.54 -18.99 5.24
CA LEU A 25 29.88 -19.42 5.66
C LEU A 25 30.91 -18.58 4.93
N LEU A 26 31.65 -17.79 5.68
CA LEU A 26 32.85 -17.12 5.19
C LEU A 26 33.97 -18.17 5.11
N GLY A 27 34.55 -18.39 3.92
CA GLY A 27 35.62 -19.36 3.72
C GLY A 27 36.79 -19.08 4.68
N ASP A 28 37.31 -20.12 5.32
CA ASP A 28 38.48 -20.03 6.17
C ASP A 28 39.71 -19.66 5.31
N GLU A 29 40.06 -18.39 5.27
CA GLU A 29 41.44 -18.01 4.98
C GLU A 29 42.17 -17.86 6.31
N GLN A 30 43.08 -18.80 6.54
CA GLN A 30 44.08 -18.70 7.60
C GLN A 30 45.00 -17.53 7.28
N ASN A 31 44.66 -16.34 7.72
CA ASN A 31 45.59 -15.24 7.95
C ASN A 31 44.94 -14.19 8.87
N GLU A 32 45.43 -14.14 10.10
CA GLU A 32 45.15 -13.08 11.04
C GLU A 32 45.86 -11.80 10.59
N SER A 33 45.22 -10.94 9.84
CA SER A 33 45.60 -9.54 9.76
C SER A 33 44.43 -8.68 10.21
N HIS A 34 44.65 -7.91 11.29
CA HIS A 34 43.75 -6.90 11.81
C HIS A 34 43.71 -5.69 10.85
N ASP A 35 42.98 -5.81 9.73
CA ASP A 35 42.79 -4.70 8.83
C ASP A 35 41.30 -4.31 8.80
N GLN A 36 40.99 -3.09 9.24
CA GLN A 36 39.61 -2.56 9.26
C GLN A 36 39.01 -2.49 7.85
N ASP A 37 39.84 -2.31 6.82
CA ASP A 37 39.37 -2.23 5.43
C ASP A 37 38.87 -3.58 4.93
N HIS A 38 39.46 -4.69 5.38
CA HIS A 38 38.96 -6.04 5.02
C HIS A 38 37.62 -6.39 5.65
N LEU A 39 37.31 -5.90 6.86
CA LEU A 39 36.03 -6.03 7.51
C LEU A 39 34.93 -5.22 6.80
N ILE A 40 35.26 -4.04 6.28
CA ILE A 40 34.32 -3.18 5.52
C ILE A 40 33.97 -3.84 4.19
N ASP A 41 34.94 -4.45 3.50
CA ASP A 41 34.73 -5.18 2.25
C ASP A 41 33.85 -6.43 2.46
N GLN A 42 34.11 -7.21 3.51
CA GLN A 42 33.30 -8.36 3.86
C GLN A 42 31.84 -7.95 4.17
N TYR A 43 31.64 -6.87 4.93
CA TYR A 43 30.30 -6.37 5.25
C TYR A 43 29.56 -5.84 4.01
N SER A 44 30.28 -5.23 3.09
CA SER A 44 29.73 -4.75 1.81
C SER A 44 29.32 -5.91 0.90
N ASN A 45 30.09 -6.98 0.83
CA ASN A 45 29.81 -8.19 0.06
C ASN A 45 28.59 -8.94 0.62
N ILE A 46 28.44 -9.00 1.95
CA ILE A 46 27.28 -9.59 2.63
C ILE A 46 26.02 -8.78 2.31
N LYS A 47 26.06 -7.44 2.36
CA LYS A 47 24.92 -6.59 1.96
C LYS A 47 24.51 -6.81 0.51
N LEU A 48 25.47 -6.98 -0.39
CA LEU A 48 25.20 -7.25 -1.81
C LEU A 48 24.57 -8.64 -1.99
N ALA A 49 25.00 -9.65 -1.25
CA ALA A 49 24.42 -10.99 -1.28
C ALA A 49 22.97 -10.99 -0.75
N ILE A 50 22.70 -10.29 0.35
CA ILE A 50 21.35 -10.11 0.89
C ILE A 50 20.47 -9.37 -0.12
N ALA A 51 20.93 -8.28 -0.72
CA ALA A 51 20.19 -7.54 -1.73
C ALA A 51 19.92 -8.37 -3.00
N ALA A 52 20.83 -9.23 -3.40
CA ALA A 52 20.64 -10.15 -4.52
C ALA A 52 19.60 -11.22 -4.22
N LEU A 53 19.58 -11.76 -2.99
CA LEU A 53 18.57 -12.69 -2.53
C LEU A 53 17.19 -12.02 -2.41
N GLU A 54 17.11 -10.82 -1.85
CA GLU A 54 15.88 -10.03 -1.78
C GLU A 54 15.31 -9.79 -3.18
N ASN A 55 16.15 -9.41 -4.16
CA ASN A 55 15.72 -9.21 -5.54
C ASN A 55 15.26 -10.51 -6.21
N ALA A 56 15.94 -11.63 -5.99
CA ALA A 56 15.54 -12.92 -6.54
C ALA A 56 14.25 -13.48 -5.94
N CYS A 57 13.98 -13.15 -4.67
CA CYS A 57 12.83 -13.65 -3.91
C CYS A 57 11.67 -12.66 -3.80
N THR A 58 11.82 -11.39 -4.26
CA THR A 58 10.79 -10.35 -4.26
C THR A 58 9.43 -10.80 -4.86
N PRO A 59 9.38 -11.60 -5.94
CA PRO A 59 8.10 -12.12 -6.46
C PRO A 59 7.34 -13.00 -5.48
N PHE A 60 8.01 -13.50 -4.44
CA PHE A 60 7.44 -14.43 -3.46
C PHE A 60 7.23 -13.81 -2.07
N GLY A 61 7.51 -12.52 -1.89
CA GLY A 61 7.27 -11.78 -0.64
C GLY A 61 8.21 -12.14 0.51
N PHE A 62 9.51 -12.25 0.24
CA PHE A 62 10.54 -12.52 1.26
C PHE A 62 11.20 -11.24 1.77
N PHE A 63 11.55 -11.23 3.06
CA PHE A 63 12.45 -10.27 3.66
C PHE A 63 13.57 -11.02 4.38
N ALA A 64 14.79 -10.50 4.28
CA ALA A 64 15.93 -10.98 5.03
C ALA A 64 16.30 -9.96 6.12
N GLU A 65 16.24 -10.34 7.39
CA GLU A 65 16.72 -9.53 8.50
C GLU A 65 18.08 -10.07 8.99
N PRO A 66 19.14 -9.25 9.03
CA PRO A 66 20.40 -9.66 9.61
C PRO A 66 20.29 -9.79 11.13
N ILE A 67 20.63 -10.95 11.67
CA ILE A 67 20.69 -11.19 13.10
C ILE A 67 22.13 -10.90 13.58
N PRO A 68 22.35 -10.02 14.55
CA PRO A 68 23.67 -9.80 15.11
C PRO A 68 24.22 -11.08 15.75
N CYS A 69 25.31 -11.60 15.25
CA CYS A 69 25.98 -12.76 15.83
C CYS A 69 27.28 -12.33 16.51
N GLU A 70 27.49 -12.76 17.76
CA GLU A 70 28.71 -12.45 18.54
C GLU A 70 29.98 -13.15 18.02
N LYS A 71 29.85 -14.12 17.11
CA LYS A 71 30.99 -14.82 16.50
C LYS A 71 31.31 -14.20 15.14
N LYS A 72 32.49 -13.59 15.03
CA LYS A 72 32.99 -12.86 13.86
C LYS A 72 33.06 -13.65 12.54
N SER A 73 32.85 -14.96 12.55
CA SER A 73 32.97 -15.85 11.39
C SER A 73 31.62 -16.31 10.80
N LYS A 74 30.47 -15.88 11.34
CA LYS A 74 29.17 -16.39 10.93
C LYS A 74 28.14 -15.29 10.95
N LEU A 75 27.51 -15.02 9.80
CA LEU A 75 26.33 -14.18 9.73
C LEU A 75 25.13 -15.08 9.51
N ILE A 76 24.12 -14.94 10.36
CA ILE A 76 22.85 -15.62 10.23
C ILE A 76 21.82 -14.58 9.82
N ALA A 77 21.08 -14.83 8.74
CA ALA A 77 19.94 -14.04 8.36
C ALA A 77 18.69 -14.91 8.39
N GLU A 78 17.64 -14.42 9.02
CA GLU A 78 16.36 -15.09 9.07
C GLU A 78 15.50 -14.63 7.89
N LEU A 79 14.98 -15.58 7.10
CA LEU A 79 13.99 -15.30 6.05
C LEU A 79 12.60 -15.58 6.60
N LYS A 80 11.80 -14.53 6.69
CA LYS A 80 10.39 -14.64 7.08
C LYS A 80 9.50 -14.57 5.84
N PHE A 81 8.59 -15.52 5.70
CA PHE A 81 7.57 -15.52 4.65
C PHE A 81 6.38 -14.68 5.07
N ILE A 82 5.93 -13.77 4.19
CA ILE A 82 4.75 -12.94 4.43
C ILE A 82 3.46 -13.64 3.99
N HIS A 83 3.56 -14.64 3.11
CA HIS A 83 2.41 -15.38 2.59
C HIS A 83 2.65 -16.89 2.66
N PRO A 84 1.58 -17.71 2.87
CA PRO A 84 1.71 -19.15 2.76
C PRO A 84 2.17 -19.54 1.36
N ILE A 85 3.16 -20.43 1.28
CA ILE A 85 3.72 -20.91 0.00
C ILE A 85 2.61 -21.61 -0.79
N PRO A 86 2.36 -21.26 -2.06
CA PRO A 86 1.46 -22.02 -2.92
C PRO A 86 1.93 -23.46 -3.03
N LYS A 87 0.99 -24.42 -2.99
CA LYS A 87 1.27 -25.88 -3.04
C LYS A 87 2.05 -26.34 -4.28
N GLU A 88 2.20 -25.50 -5.28
CA GLU A 88 2.87 -25.77 -6.57
C GLU A 88 4.13 -24.93 -6.79
N SER A 89 4.75 -24.41 -5.75
CA SER A 89 6.02 -23.69 -5.91
C SER A 89 7.12 -24.64 -6.38
N PRO A 90 7.87 -24.30 -7.44
CA PRO A 90 8.99 -25.10 -7.87
C PRO A 90 10.03 -25.18 -6.75
N HIS A 91 10.66 -26.34 -6.59
CA HIS A 91 11.73 -26.59 -5.61
C HIS A 91 12.74 -25.44 -5.68
N ILE A 92 13.02 -24.82 -4.54
CA ILE A 92 14.15 -23.89 -4.41
C ILE A 92 15.41 -24.75 -4.38
N GLU A 93 15.84 -25.21 -5.55
CA GLU A 93 17.17 -25.75 -5.74
C GLU A 93 18.16 -24.59 -5.78
N LYS A 94 19.22 -24.71 -5.00
CA LYS A 94 20.40 -23.84 -4.92
C LYS A 94 20.53 -22.87 -6.09
N LEU A 95 20.20 -21.60 -5.86
CA LEU A 95 20.48 -20.53 -6.82
C LEU A 95 22.00 -20.25 -6.78
N PRO A 96 22.73 -20.43 -7.86
CA PRO A 96 24.14 -20.02 -7.91
C PRO A 96 24.16 -18.49 -7.99
N VAL A 97 24.64 -17.84 -6.94
CA VAL A 97 25.02 -16.44 -7.02
C VAL A 97 26.49 -16.43 -7.46
N GLU A 98 26.75 -16.11 -8.72
CA GLU A 98 28.11 -15.86 -9.19
C GLU A 98 28.63 -14.56 -8.59
N THR A 99 29.39 -14.68 -7.51
CA THR A 99 30.19 -13.59 -6.97
C THR A 99 31.67 -13.92 -7.28
N SER A 100 32.45 -12.89 -7.57
CA SER A 100 33.89 -13.02 -7.87
C SER A 100 34.77 -13.42 -6.68
N SER A 101 34.17 -13.77 -5.57
CA SER A 101 34.82 -14.24 -4.34
C SER A 101 34.14 -15.52 -3.84
N SER A 102 34.92 -16.43 -3.28
CA SER A 102 34.54 -17.80 -2.89
C SER A 102 33.54 -17.80 -1.70
N PHE A 103 32.30 -17.43 -1.91
CA PHE A 103 31.24 -17.55 -0.91
C PHE A 103 30.31 -18.73 -1.27
N CYS A 104 30.00 -19.56 -0.28
CA CYS A 104 28.96 -20.56 -0.40
C CYS A 104 27.77 -20.17 0.46
N ILE A 105 26.61 -19.95 -0.17
CA ILE A 105 25.35 -19.72 0.54
C ILE A 105 24.65 -21.06 0.65
N THR A 106 24.42 -21.52 1.87
CA THR A 106 23.67 -22.76 2.13
C THR A 106 22.35 -22.39 2.80
N LEU A 107 21.23 -22.75 2.17
CA LEU A 107 19.91 -22.71 2.77
C LEU A 107 19.72 -24.00 3.58
N SER A 108 19.57 -23.88 4.89
CA SER A 108 19.18 -24.99 5.76
C SER A 108 17.81 -24.69 6.38
N MET A 109 16.93 -25.68 6.38
CA MET A 109 15.73 -25.62 7.21
C MET A 109 16.16 -25.95 8.63
N VAL A 110 15.90 -25.05 9.57
CA VAL A 110 15.91 -25.36 10.99
C VAL A 110 14.49 -25.83 11.32
N GLU A 111 14.31 -27.13 11.49
CA GLU A 111 13.18 -27.61 12.25
C GLU A 111 13.47 -27.20 13.70
N ASP A 112 12.66 -26.35 14.29
CA ASP A 112 12.65 -26.20 15.74
C ASP A 112 12.31 -27.58 16.28
N ASP A 113 13.33 -28.28 16.82
CA ASP A 113 13.11 -29.45 17.65
C ASP A 113 12.22 -28.94 18.80
N ALA A 114 10.92 -29.27 18.69
CA ALA A 114 10.03 -29.16 19.81
C ALA A 114 10.60 -30.11 20.89
N ASP A 115 11.43 -29.56 21.77
CA ASP A 115 11.76 -30.23 23.00
C ASP A 115 10.43 -30.73 23.58
N GLU A 116 10.36 -32.05 23.82
CA GLU A 116 9.30 -32.67 24.60
C GLU A 116 9.26 -31.97 25.97
N VAL A 117 8.62 -30.84 26.04
CA VAL A 117 8.20 -30.22 27.29
C VAL A 117 7.09 -31.14 27.80
N GLN A 118 7.44 -31.93 28.83
CA GLN A 118 6.49 -32.68 29.62
C GLN A 118 5.22 -31.90 29.81
N SER A 119 4.08 -32.51 29.53
CA SER A 119 2.73 -32.02 29.72
C SER A 119 2.49 -31.53 31.15
N GLY A 120 3.02 -30.39 31.48
CA GLY A 120 2.57 -29.53 32.55
C GLY A 120 1.33 -28.80 32.01
N GLN A 121 0.21 -28.94 32.70
CA GLN A 121 -1.05 -28.26 32.44
C GLN A 121 -0.76 -26.81 32.06
N ASP A 122 -0.85 -26.49 30.76
CA ASP A 122 -0.84 -25.10 30.27
C ASP A 122 -2.09 -24.42 30.81
N GLY A 123 -1.93 -23.80 31.96
CA GLY A 123 -2.79 -22.72 32.37
C GLY A 123 -2.63 -21.62 31.33
N GLN A 124 -3.55 -21.53 30.36
CA GLN A 124 -3.74 -20.39 29.52
C GLN A 124 -3.76 -19.16 30.45
N ILE A 125 -2.66 -18.42 30.53
CA ILE A 125 -2.62 -17.14 31.20
C ILE A 125 -3.49 -16.24 30.32
N SER A 126 -4.78 -16.16 30.66
CA SER A 126 -5.70 -15.18 30.08
C SER A 126 -5.14 -13.80 30.37
N ARG A 127 -4.33 -13.26 29.45
CA ARG A 127 -3.91 -11.86 29.54
C ARG A 127 -5.15 -11.01 29.33
N THR A 128 -5.48 -10.19 30.29
CA THR A 128 -6.55 -9.18 30.12
C THR A 128 -6.23 -8.34 28.89
N PRO A 129 -7.16 -8.21 27.93
CA PRO A 129 -6.91 -7.43 26.71
C PRO A 129 -6.45 -6.00 27.04
N GLN A 130 -5.43 -5.54 26.37
CA GLN A 130 -4.95 -4.18 26.51
C GLN A 130 -5.94 -3.22 25.84
N ARG A 131 -6.37 -2.19 26.56
CA ARG A 131 -7.31 -1.16 26.08
C ARG A 131 -6.51 0.02 25.52
N ILE A 132 -6.67 0.31 24.23
CA ILE A 132 -5.91 1.35 23.55
C ILE A 132 -6.83 2.28 22.75
N ILE A 133 -6.49 3.57 22.73
CA ILE A 133 -7.08 4.55 21.81
C ILE A 133 -5.99 5.04 20.88
N LEU A 134 -6.18 4.79 19.58
CA LEU A 134 -5.29 5.25 18.52
C LEU A 134 -5.73 6.62 18.02
N ARG A 135 -4.82 7.60 18.04
CA ARG A 135 -5.09 8.97 17.57
C ARG A 135 -4.32 9.27 16.30
N SER A 136 -5.00 9.83 15.30
CA SER A 136 -4.35 10.37 14.10
C SER A 136 -5.20 11.50 13.54
N PHE A 137 -4.56 12.64 13.26
CA PHE A 137 -5.22 13.85 12.72
C PHE A 137 -4.78 14.14 11.28
N LEU A 138 -4.36 13.12 10.55
CA LEU A 138 -3.95 13.21 9.16
C LEU A 138 -5.17 13.24 8.20
N SER A 139 -4.89 13.32 6.91
CA SER A 139 -5.91 13.40 5.86
C SER A 139 -6.70 12.09 5.70
N PRO A 140 -7.89 12.10 5.08
CA PRO A 140 -8.74 10.90 4.93
C PRO A 140 -8.03 9.72 4.27
N GLY A 141 -7.09 9.96 3.34
CA GLY A 141 -6.28 8.90 2.72
C GLY A 141 -5.39 8.18 3.73
N ASP A 142 -4.77 8.93 4.65
CA ASP A 142 -3.94 8.39 5.73
C ASP A 142 -4.81 7.59 6.70
N ILE A 143 -5.99 8.11 7.05
CA ILE A 143 -6.91 7.41 7.96
C ILE A 143 -7.42 6.10 7.37
N LEU A 144 -7.62 6.02 6.05
CA LEU A 144 -7.91 4.73 5.39
C LEU A 144 -6.79 3.69 5.59
N MET A 145 -5.52 4.11 5.62
CA MET A 145 -4.41 3.21 5.92
C MET A 145 -4.42 2.75 7.37
N LEU A 146 -4.88 3.63 8.29
CA LEU A 146 -5.04 3.24 9.70
C LEU A 146 -6.14 2.19 9.88
N THR A 147 -7.23 2.24 9.10
CA THR A 147 -8.28 1.20 9.15
C THR A 147 -7.72 -0.19 8.82
N ALA A 148 -6.86 -0.27 7.81
CA ALA A 148 -6.17 -1.51 7.46
C ALA A 148 -5.28 -2.03 8.60
N ALA A 149 -4.51 -1.14 9.22
CA ALA A 149 -3.63 -1.51 10.33
C ALA A 149 -4.39 -2.00 11.56
N VAL A 150 -5.56 -1.41 11.88
CA VAL A 150 -6.45 -1.87 12.95
C VAL A 150 -7.00 -3.27 12.65
N ARG A 151 -7.49 -3.51 11.43
CA ARG A 151 -7.90 -4.85 10.99
C ARG A 151 -6.77 -5.86 11.17
N ASP A 152 -5.59 -5.51 10.68
CA ASP A 152 -4.44 -6.40 10.68
C ASP A 152 -3.93 -6.67 12.10
N LEU A 153 -3.99 -5.68 13.01
CA LEU A 153 -3.68 -5.88 14.42
C LEU A 153 -4.64 -6.91 15.07
N HIS A 154 -5.93 -6.82 14.82
CA HIS A 154 -6.90 -7.80 15.32
C HIS A 154 -6.68 -9.20 14.74
N ARG A 155 -6.26 -9.29 13.49
CA ARG A 155 -5.95 -10.59 12.85
C ARG A 155 -4.68 -11.24 13.40
N CYS A 156 -3.64 -10.44 13.62
CA CYS A 156 -2.35 -10.93 14.12
C CYS A 156 -2.39 -11.22 15.63
N CYS A 157 -3.16 -10.44 16.38
CA CYS A 157 -3.23 -10.49 17.84
C CYS A 157 -4.68 -10.64 18.33
N PRO A 158 -5.36 -11.75 18.01
CA PRO A 158 -6.77 -11.95 18.38
C PRO A 158 -6.94 -11.87 19.90
N ASP A 159 -7.97 -11.15 20.33
CA ASP A 159 -8.37 -10.98 21.74
C ASP A 159 -7.32 -10.31 22.66
N GLN A 160 -6.21 -9.78 22.10
CA GLN A 160 -5.18 -9.11 22.90
C GLN A 160 -5.44 -7.61 23.07
N PHE A 161 -6.25 -7.01 22.20
CA PHE A 161 -6.52 -5.57 22.21
C PHE A 161 -8.02 -5.26 22.13
N ILE A 162 -8.43 -4.25 22.90
CA ILE A 162 -9.70 -3.55 22.75
C ILE A 162 -9.36 -2.15 22.24
N ILE A 163 -9.82 -1.82 21.02
CA ILE A 163 -9.36 -0.64 20.30
C ILE A 163 -10.50 0.35 20.12
N ASP A 164 -10.18 1.63 20.33
CA ASP A 164 -10.96 2.78 19.89
C ASP A 164 -10.06 3.75 19.12
N VAL A 165 -10.64 4.71 18.42
CA VAL A 165 -9.89 5.68 17.62
C VAL A 165 -10.33 7.11 17.90
N ARG A 166 -9.45 8.08 17.64
CA ARG A 166 -9.77 9.51 17.59
C ARG A 166 -9.16 10.09 16.32
N THR A 167 -10.02 10.33 15.32
CA THR A 167 -9.61 10.85 14.02
C THR A 167 -10.58 11.92 13.54
N PRO A 168 -10.20 12.79 12.60
CA PRO A 168 -11.12 13.75 11.98
C PRO A 168 -12.08 13.10 10.96
N CYS A 169 -12.01 11.78 10.78
CA CYS A 169 -12.71 11.05 9.74
C CYS A 169 -13.59 9.93 10.32
N ASP A 170 -14.42 10.23 11.33
CA ASP A 170 -15.26 9.25 12.03
C ASP A 170 -16.15 8.45 11.07
N ALA A 171 -16.59 9.07 9.99
CA ALA A 171 -17.39 8.43 8.95
C ALA A 171 -16.69 7.22 8.25
N LEU A 172 -15.38 7.13 8.28
CA LEU A 172 -14.64 5.97 7.76
C LEU A 172 -14.66 4.77 8.71
N TRP A 173 -14.99 5.02 9.97
CA TRP A 173 -15.01 4.01 11.03
C TRP A 173 -16.42 3.47 11.32
N GLU A 174 -17.45 4.02 10.68
CA GLU A 174 -18.83 3.56 10.87
C GLU A 174 -18.97 2.07 10.53
N ASN A 175 -19.68 1.34 11.37
CA ASN A 175 -19.91 -0.11 11.28
C ASN A 175 -18.63 -0.97 11.37
N ASN A 176 -17.48 -0.42 11.76
CA ASN A 176 -16.24 -1.19 11.88
C ASN A 176 -16.33 -2.14 13.11
N PRO A 177 -16.27 -3.47 12.92
CA PRO A 177 -16.42 -4.45 14.00
C PRO A 177 -15.22 -4.52 14.95
N HIS A 178 -14.09 -3.92 14.56
CA HIS A 178 -12.87 -3.93 15.33
C HIS A 178 -12.80 -2.84 16.40
N LEU A 179 -13.80 -1.95 16.45
CA LEU A 179 -13.82 -0.84 17.40
C LEU A 179 -14.78 -1.09 18.56
N THR A 180 -14.33 -0.68 19.74
CA THR A 180 -15.12 -0.65 20.96
C THR A 180 -14.96 0.71 21.62
N SER A 181 -16.06 1.40 21.91
CA SER A 181 -15.99 2.73 22.54
C SER A 181 -15.26 2.66 23.89
N LEU A 182 -14.22 3.46 24.03
CA LEU A 182 -13.40 3.57 25.23
C LEU A 182 -13.45 5.01 25.77
N ASN A 183 -13.43 5.11 27.10
CA ASN A 183 -13.31 6.40 27.77
C ASN A 183 -11.82 6.80 27.83
N GLU A 184 -11.46 7.93 27.23
CA GLU A 184 -10.09 8.44 27.20
C GLU A 184 -9.55 8.88 28.59
N TYR A 185 -10.44 9.07 29.56
CA TYR A 185 -10.08 9.43 30.96
C TYR A 185 -9.93 8.19 31.85
N ASP A 186 -10.15 6.98 31.35
CA ASP A 186 -9.93 5.76 32.12
C ASP A 186 -8.44 5.47 32.21
N VAL A 187 -7.95 5.37 33.45
CA VAL A 187 -6.51 5.13 33.73
C VAL A 187 -5.98 3.82 33.17
N ASN A 188 -6.86 2.88 32.82
CA ASN A 188 -6.50 1.61 32.21
C ASN A 188 -6.51 1.66 30.66
N VAL A 189 -6.70 2.84 30.07
CA VAL A 189 -6.68 3.03 28.62
C VAL A 189 -5.40 3.73 28.22
N LYS A 190 -4.60 3.10 27.36
CA LYS A 190 -3.39 3.70 26.79
C LYS A 190 -3.78 4.53 25.55
N MET A 191 -3.40 5.80 25.55
CA MET A 191 -3.51 6.68 24.37
C MET A 191 -2.24 6.57 23.54
N ILE A 192 -2.39 6.36 22.21
CA ILE A 192 -1.27 6.23 21.28
C ILE A 192 -1.45 7.23 20.15
N ASP A 193 -0.55 8.18 20.01
CA ASP A 193 -0.49 9.08 18.86
C ASP A 193 0.19 8.36 17.70
N CYS A 194 -0.59 8.09 16.65
CA CYS A 194 -0.12 7.32 15.52
C CYS A 194 0.72 8.18 14.58
N GLU A 195 2.00 7.84 14.46
CA GLU A 195 2.91 8.41 13.49
C GLU A 195 2.89 7.61 12.18
N TYR A 196 3.21 8.27 11.06
CA TYR A 196 3.36 7.64 9.78
C TYR A 196 4.84 7.61 9.34
N PRO A 197 5.58 6.53 9.59
CA PRO A 197 7.05 6.55 9.55
C PRO A 197 7.66 6.36 8.14
N LEU A 198 6.90 5.93 7.13
CA LEU A 198 7.44 5.50 5.85
C LEU A 198 7.38 6.55 4.73
N VAL A 199 6.89 7.77 5.03
CA VAL A 199 6.86 8.86 4.06
C VAL A 199 8.26 9.13 3.50
N HIS A 200 8.36 9.29 2.18
CA HIS A 200 9.60 9.47 1.41
C HIS A 200 10.55 8.25 1.37
N GLN A 201 10.30 7.18 2.11
CA GLN A 201 11.18 5.99 2.09
C GLN A 201 10.99 5.11 0.85
N SER A 202 9.88 5.26 0.13
CA SER A 202 9.58 4.49 -1.08
C SER A 202 10.61 4.66 -2.22
N ASN A 203 11.36 5.78 -2.26
CA ASN A 203 12.46 5.96 -3.21
C ASN A 203 13.69 5.08 -2.88
N GLN A 204 13.74 4.50 -1.71
CA GLN A 204 14.86 3.69 -1.20
C GLN A 204 14.47 2.23 -1.01
N ARG A 205 13.20 1.97 -0.69
CA ARG A 205 12.66 0.64 -0.41
C ARG A 205 11.24 0.51 -0.99
N PRO A 206 10.82 -0.68 -1.40
CA PRO A 206 9.52 -0.91 -2.05
C PRO A 206 8.35 -0.94 -1.04
N PHE A 207 8.26 0.06 -0.17
CA PHE A 207 7.11 0.20 0.72
C PHE A 207 5.91 0.74 -0.03
N HIS A 208 4.75 0.18 0.22
CA HIS A 208 3.47 0.78 -0.13
C HIS A 208 2.92 1.59 1.04
N PHE A 209 2.11 2.60 0.73
CA PHE A 209 1.46 3.49 1.68
C PHE A 209 0.72 2.74 2.82
N ILE A 210 0.11 1.60 2.53
CA ILE A 210 -0.61 0.78 3.51
C ILE A 210 0.27 0.25 4.65
N HIS A 211 1.58 0.09 4.43
CA HIS A 211 2.47 -0.51 5.42
C HIS A 211 2.81 0.41 6.60
N GLY A 212 2.59 1.74 6.46
CA GLY A 212 3.10 2.72 7.41
C GLY A 212 2.58 2.51 8.83
N TYR A 213 1.25 2.44 9.00
CA TYR A 213 0.68 2.26 10.34
C TYR A 213 0.90 0.85 10.90
N ALA A 214 0.89 -0.18 10.07
CA ALA A 214 1.25 -1.53 10.54
C ALA A 214 2.68 -1.56 11.08
N HIS A 215 3.62 -0.91 10.38
CA HIS A 215 5.00 -0.76 10.84
C HIS A 215 5.11 0.05 12.15
N PHE A 216 4.34 1.13 12.28
CA PHE A 216 4.26 1.91 13.50
C PHE A 216 3.73 1.07 14.67
N LEU A 217 2.58 0.39 14.49
CA LEU A 217 1.96 -0.41 15.55
C LEU A 217 2.85 -1.58 15.97
N ARG A 218 3.54 -2.24 15.03
CA ARG A 218 4.53 -3.26 15.35
C ARG A 218 5.58 -2.75 16.33
N LYS A 219 6.15 -1.59 16.05
CA LYS A 219 7.17 -0.98 16.90
C LYS A 219 6.62 -0.52 18.25
N GLU A 220 5.42 0.08 18.26
CA GLU A 220 4.84 0.68 19.46
C GLU A 220 4.28 -0.35 20.45
N LEU A 221 3.70 -1.44 19.92
CA LEU A 221 3.07 -2.49 20.72
C LEU A 221 4.01 -3.68 20.99
N GLY A 222 5.10 -3.82 20.23
CA GLY A 222 5.99 -4.98 20.32
C GLY A 222 5.38 -6.25 19.74
N GLU A 223 4.31 -6.14 18.93
CA GLU A 223 3.58 -7.26 18.35
C GLU A 223 3.83 -7.35 16.84
N ASP A 224 3.82 -8.54 16.28
CA ASP A 224 4.10 -8.74 14.84
C ASP A 224 2.86 -8.46 13.98
N VAL A 225 2.60 -7.18 13.70
CA VAL A 225 1.48 -6.73 12.86
C VAL A 225 1.88 -6.81 11.39
N VAL A 226 1.26 -7.71 10.65
CA VAL A 226 1.52 -7.96 9.22
C VAL A 226 0.32 -7.55 8.38
N SER A 227 0.55 -6.78 7.32
CA SER A 227 -0.50 -6.38 6.38
C SER A 227 -1.03 -7.61 5.62
N SER A 228 -2.33 -7.89 5.76
CA SER A 228 -2.98 -9.08 5.17
C SER A 228 -3.67 -8.77 3.84
N ASP A 229 -4.55 -7.76 3.82
CA ASP A 229 -5.27 -7.33 2.63
C ASP A 229 -4.72 -5.98 2.16
N PHE A 230 -4.47 -5.87 0.86
CA PHE A 230 -3.84 -4.70 0.26
C PHE A 230 -4.85 -3.58 -0.05
N CYS A 231 -5.65 -3.22 0.94
CA CYS A 231 -6.64 -2.14 0.89
C CYS A 231 -7.04 -1.69 2.30
N GLY A 232 -7.65 -0.50 2.41
CA GLY A 232 -8.30 -0.04 3.65
C GLY A 232 -9.44 -0.97 4.05
N ASP A 233 -9.89 -0.86 5.30
CA ASP A 233 -10.96 -1.68 5.87
C ASP A 233 -12.19 -0.83 6.15
N LEU A 234 -13.19 -0.92 5.27
CA LEU A 234 -14.43 -0.16 5.34
C LEU A 234 -15.65 -1.08 5.40
N HIS A 235 -16.58 -0.72 6.25
CA HIS A 235 -17.81 -1.48 6.49
C HIS A 235 -19.04 -0.66 6.13
N LEU A 236 -19.91 -1.25 5.31
CA LEU A 236 -21.14 -0.61 4.85
C LEU A 236 -22.33 -1.09 5.66
N SER A 237 -23.30 -0.19 5.86
CA SER A 237 -24.61 -0.57 6.41
C SER A 237 -25.47 -1.28 5.36
N ASP A 238 -26.49 -1.97 5.82
CA ASP A 238 -27.50 -2.59 4.97
C ASP A 238 -28.20 -1.59 4.03
N SER A 239 -28.43 -0.37 4.48
CA SER A 239 -29.03 0.67 3.66
C SER A 239 -28.11 1.12 2.52
N GLU A 240 -26.82 1.27 2.78
CA GLU A 240 -25.84 1.68 1.76
C GLU A 240 -25.63 0.60 0.69
N THR A 241 -25.73 -0.67 1.08
CA THR A 241 -25.58 -1.80 0.14
C THR A 241 -26.83 -2.07 -0.70
N LYS A 242 -28.03 -1.71 -0.19
CA LYS A 242 -29.32 -2.00 -0.84
C LYS A 242 -29.90 -0.85 -1.64
N CYS A 243 -29.57 0.40 -1.29
CA CYS A 243 -30.12 1.60 -1.92
C CYS A 243 -29.07 2.32 -2.76
N PRO A 244 -29.24 2.45 -4.09
CA PRO A 244 -28.35 3.25 -4.92
C PRO A 244 -28.22 4.70 -4.42
N PHE A 245 -27.00 5.25 -4.47
CA PHE A 245 -26.78 6.64 -4.09
C PHE A 245 -27.45 7.62 -5.08
N LEU A 246 -27.34 7.34 -6.38
CA LEU A 246 -28.01 8.10 -7.42
C LEU A 246 -29.39 7.49 -7.71
N ASN A 247 -30.39 8.34 -7.86
CA ASN A 247 -31.72 7.92 -8.31
C ASN A 247 -31.85 7.94 -9.84
N ASP A 248 -32.95 7.43 -10.37
CA ASP A 248 -33.23 7.34 -11.81
C ASP A 248 -33.22 8.71 -12.51
N ALA A 249 -33.55 9.80 -11.80
CA ALA A 249 -33.47 11.14 -12.37
C ALA A 249 -32.05 11.60 -12.69
N HIS A 250 -31.07 11.07 -11.97
CA HIS A 250 -29.64 11.35 -12.25
C HIS A 250 -29.08 10.47 -13.37
N ASN A 251 -29.66 9.30 -13.60
CA ASN A 251 -29.18 8.31 -14.59
C ASN A 251 -30.35 7.66 -15.36
N PRO A 252 -31.14 8.43 -16.11
CA PRO A 252 -32.32 7.92 -16.80
C PRO A 252 -31.98 6.86 -17.86
N ASP A 253 -30.76 6.92 -18.41
CA ASP A 253 -30.30 5.98 -19.45
C ASP A 253 -29.65 4.72 -18.87
N GLY A 254 -29.52 4.59 -17.55
CA GLY A 254 -28.90 3.45 -16.88
C GLY A 254 -27.40 3.24 -17.26
N LEU A 255 -26.69 4.32 -17.56
CA LEU A 255 -25.28 4.24 -17.92
C LEU A 255 -24.43 3.80 -16.73
N PRO A 256 -23.28 3.14 -16.97
CA PRO A 256 -22.28 2.91 -15.92
C PRO A 256 -21.83 4.21 -15.28
N VAL A 257 -21.84 4.24 -13.94
CA VAL A 257 -21.49 5.43 -13.14
C VAL A 257 -20.00 5.45 -12.85
N TRP A 258 -19.31 6.48 -13.28
CA TRP A 258 -17.90 6.70 -12.97
C TRP A 258 -17.72 7.97 -12.17
N ILE A 259 -17.03 7.88 -11.04
CA ILE A 259 -16.63 9.05 -10.27
C ILE A 259 -15.46 9.73 -10.98
N ILE A 260 -15.48 11.06 -11.03
CA ILE A 260 -14.37 11.85 -11.55
C ILE A 260 -14.00 12.95 -10.54
N CYS A 261 -12.71 13.00 -10.17
CA CYS A 261 -12.16 14.05 -9.31
C CYS A 261 -11.06 14.80 -10.07
N ALA A 262 -11.41 15.96 -10.61
CA ALA A 262 -10.50 16.83 -11.35
C ALA A 262 -10.03 17.98 -10.44
N GLY A 263 -8.71 18.10 -10.23
CA GLY A 263 -8.10 19.07 -9.31
C GLY A 263 -7.73 18.47 -7.96
N GLY A 264 -7.83 19.24 -6.89
CA GLY A 264 -7.47 18.80 -5.53
C GLY A 264 -7.10 19.95 -4.60
N LYS A 265 -6.45 19.62 -3.48
CA LYS A 265 -5.96 20.56 -2.48
C LYS A 265 -4.92 21.52 -3.06
N PHE A 266 -4.96 22.77 -2.65
CA PHE A 266 -3.92 23.76 -2.97
C PHE A 266 -2.55 23.39 -2.39
N ASP A 267 -2.51 22.61 -1.32
CA ASP A 267 -1.28 22.10 -0.72
C ASP A 267 -0.42 21.28 -1.69
N TYR A 268 -1.07 20.57 -2.63
CA TYR A 268 -0.41 19.66 -3.55
C TYR A 268 -0.82 19.88 -5.00
N THR A 269 -0.64 21.11 -5.50
CA THR A 269 -0.95 21.48 -6.90
C THR A 269 -0.12 20.69 -7.90
N ILE A 270 1.01 20.11 -7.46
CA ILE A 270 1.86 19.23 -8.27
C ILE A 270 1.12 17.96 -8.76
N LYS A 271 0.03 17.57 -8.09
CA LYS A 271 -0.78 16.39 -8.44
C LYS A 271 -1.89 16.71 -9.46
N TRP A 272 -2.01 17.97 -9.89
CA TRP A 272 -3.10 18.36 -10.77
C TRP A 272 -2.79 18.06 -12.23
N TRP A 273 -3.68 17.28 -12.85
CA TRP A 273 -3.76 17.19 -14.31
C TRP A 273 -4.73 18.26 -14.81
N HIS A 274 -4.49 18.81 -16.02
CA HIS A 274 -5.26 19.95 -16.50
C HIS A 274 -6.75 19.59 -16.63
N TRP A 275 -7.64 20.39 -16.03
CA TRP A 275 -9.08 20.12 -16.01
C TRP A 275 -9.69 20.02 -17.40
N ARG A 276 -9.16 20.74 -18.42
CA ARG A 276 -9.61 20.61 -19.81
C ARG A 276 -9.34 19.23 -20.39
N LYS A 277 -8.25 18.60 -20.03
CA LYS A 277 -7.97 17.22 -20.43
C LYS A 277 -9.01 16.25 -19.83
N TYR A 278 -9.43 16.46 -18.57
CA TYR A 278 -10.57 15.71 -18.00
C TYR A 278 -11.86 15.95 -18.78
N GLN A 279 -12.13 17.19 -19.20
CA GLN A 279 -13.32 17.52 -20.01
C GLN A 279 -13.30 16.83 -21.37
N GLU A 280 -12.14 16.72 -22.00
CA GLU A 280 -12.01 15.98 -23.28
C GLU A 280 -12.30 14.50 -23.11
N VAL A 281 -11.82 13.87 -22.03
CA VAL A 281 -12.17 12.46 -21.70
C VAL A 281 -13.68 12.31 -21.50
N ILE A 282 -14.32 13.21 -20.74
CA ILE A 282 -15.78 13.16 -20.54
C ILE A 282 -16.50 13.27 -21.88
N ASN A 283 -16.12 14.20 -22.73
CA ASN A 283 -16.73 14.40 -24.03
C ASN A 283 -16.62 13.15 -24.93
N HIS A 284 -15.51 12.40 -24.81
CA HIS A 284 -15.31 11.16 -25.55
C HIS A 284 -16.25 10.03 -25.11
N PHE A 285 -16.66 10.01 -23.83
CA PHE A 285 -17.46 8.92 -23.24
C PHE A 285 -18.88 9.34 -22.80
N LYS A 286 -19.33 10.57 -23.07
CA LYS A 286 -20.59 11.15 -22.56
C LYS A 286 -21.83 10.30 -22.82
N ASP A 287 -21.86 9.54 -23.92
CA ASP A 287 -22.97 8.67 -24.31
C ASP A 287 -22.80 7.20 -23.85
N LYS A 288 -21.72 6.91 -23.10
CA LYS A 288 -21.35 5.56 -22.66
C LYS A 288 -21.18 5.47 -21.14
N ILE A 289 -20.80 6.55 -20.51
CA ILE A 289 -20.47 6.62 -19.07
C ILE A 289 -21.11 7.87 -18.49
N LEU A 290 -21.83 7.71 -17.40
CA LEU A 290 -22.27 8.82 -16.58
C LEU A 290 -21.16 9.19 -15.61
N PHE A 291 -20.54 10.34 -15.83
CA PHE A 291 -19.55 10.85 -14.89
C PHE A 291 -20.21 11.65 -13.76
N VAL A 292 -19.80 11.38 -12.52
CA VAL A 292 -20.17 12.12 -11.33
C VAL A 292 -18.96 12.89 -10.83
N GLN A 293 -18.96 14.21 -11.02
CA GLN A 293 -17.86 15.05 -10.55
C GLN A 293 -17.98 15.29 -9.06
N VAL A 294 -16.93 14.93 -8.34
CA VAL A 294 -16.78 15.12 -6.90
C VAL A 294 -15.61 16.04 -6.58
N GLY A 295 -15.56 16.51 -5.34
CA GLY A 295 -14.48 17.37 -4.83
C GLY A 295 -14.95 18.09 -3.58
N GLU A 296 -14.04 18.32 -2.66
CA GLU A 296 -14.32 19.01 -1.40
C GLU A 296 -14.47 20.52 -1.63
N GLU A 297 -15.38 21.14 -0.91
CA GLU A 297 -15.54 22.59 -0.92
C GLU A 297 -14.25 23.27 -0.41
N GLY A 298 -13.89 24.40 -1.02
CA GLY A 298 -12.66 25.11 -0.70
C GLY A 298 -11.40 24.58 -1.41
N HIS A 299 -11.47 23.43 -2.09
CA HIS A 299 -10.40 22.95 -2.95
C HIS A 299 -10.61 23.38 -4.41
N PHE A 300 -9.55 23.23 -5.22
CA PHE A 300 -9.62 23.54 -6.64
C PHE A 300 -10.26 22.40 -7.42
N HIS A 301 -11.54 22.53 -7.73
CA HIS A 301 -12.30 21.61 -8.56
C HIS A 301 -13.11 22.38 -9.62
N PRO A 302 -12.52 22.72 -10.78
CA PRO A 302 -13.23 23.44 -11.84
C PRO A 302 -14.46 22.69 -12.32
N PRO A 303 -15.60 23.38 -12.60
CA PRO A 303 -16.80 22.74 -13.09
C PRO A 303 -16.57 22.10 -14.46
N LEU A 304 -16.98 20.85 -14.61
CA LEU A 304 -16.97 20.12 -15.87
C LEU A 304 -18.40 20.05 -16.44
N LYS A 305 -18.49 19.92 -17.76
CA LYS A 305 -19.77 19.77 -18.47
C LYS A 305 -20.07 18.31 -18.72
N ASN A 306 -21.35 17.98 -18.90
CA ASN A 306 -21.83 16.61 -19.14
C ASN A 306 -21.52 15.65 -17.99
N VAL A 307 -21.68 16.13 -16.76
CA VAL A 307 -21.49 15.36 -15.52
C VAL A 307 -22.63 15.64 -14.55
N VAL A 308 -22.86 14.73 -13.62
CA VAL A 308 -23.63 15.02 -12.40
C VAL A 308 -22.67 15.75 -11.43
N ASP A 309 -22.95 16.98 -11.13
CA ASP A 309 -22.10 17.82 -10.27
C ASP A 309 -22.43 17.62 -8.78
N MET A 310 -21.56 16.92 -8.09
CA MET A 310 -21.61 16.63 -6.65
C MET A 310 -20.48 17.31 -5.86
N ARG A 311 -19.75 18.26 -6.44
CA ARG A 311 -18.69 19.00 -5.73
C ARG A 311 -19.28 19.76 -4.54
N GLY A 312 -18.69 19.61 -3.35
CA GLY A 312 -19.16 20.21 -2.10
C GLY A 312 -20.53 19.71 -1.61
N LYS A 313 -21.10 18.66 -2.23
CA LYS A 313 -22.44 18.17 -1.93
C LYS A 313 -22.49 16.78 -1.28
N THR A 314 -21.34 16.20 -1.00
CA THR A 314 -21.24 14.90 -0.34
C THR A 314 -20.43 15.02 0.93
N SER A 315 -20.95 14.49 2.02
CA SER A 315 -20.18 14.18 3.22
C SER A 315 -19.19 13.05 2.94
N LEU A 316 -18.27 12.82 3.85
CA LEU A 316 -17.31 11.73 3.73
C LEU A 316 -18.00 10.36 3.67
N ARG A 317 -19.09 10.15 4.45
CA ARG A 317 -19.85 8.90 4.42
C ARG A 317 -20.66 8.74 3.13
N GLU A 318 -21.26 9.78 2.64
CA GLU A 318 -21.95 9.77 1.35
C GLU A 318 -20.97 9.49 0.19
N MET A 319 -19.71 9.91 0.31
CA MET A 319 -18.67 9.56 -0.66
C MET A 319 -18.33 8.06 -0.63
N VAL A 320 -18.30 7.42 0.55
CA VAL A 320 -18.18 5.96 0.69
C VAL A 320 -19.35 5.27 0.01
N HIS A 321 -20.58 5.72 0.25
CA HIS A 321 -21.79 5.18 -0.35
C HIS A 321 -21.79 5.35 -1.88
N LEU A 322 -21.48 6.55 -2.40
CA LEU A 322 -21.37 6.80 -3.83
C LEU A 322 -20.30 5.89 -4.47
N MET A 323 -19.16 5.71 -3.81
CA MET A 323 -18.09 4.84 -4.32
C MET A 323 -18.52 3.37 -4.38
N HIS A 324 -19.34 2.88 -3.44
CA HIS A 324 -19.90 1.53 -3.51
C HIS A 324 -20.73 1.31 -4.78
N TRP A 325 -21.51 2.31 -5.18
CA TRP A 325 -22.36 2.24 -6.36
C TRP A 325 -21.68 2.63 -7.68
N ALA A 326 -20.44 3.13 -7.61
CA ALA A 326 -19.69 3.45 -8.80
C ALA A 326 -19.18 2.20 -9.53
N ASP A 327 -19.21 2.25 -10.87
CA ASP A 327 -18.64 1.23 -11.76
C ASP A 327 -17.15 1.50 -12.08
N GLY A 328 -16.65 2.72 -11.82
CA GLY A 328 -15.25 3.08 -12.03
C GLY A 328 -14.88 4.45 -11.47
N LEU A 329 -13.60 4.79 -11.56
CA LEU A 329 -13.02 6.03 -11.06
C LEU A 329 -12.00 6.60 -12.07
N LEU A 330 -12.01 7.93 -12.23
CA LEU A 330 -10.95 8.69 -12.90
C LEU A 330 -10.52 9.84 -12.01
N CYS A 331 -9.28 9.84 -11.52
CA CYS A 331 -8.76 10.92 -10.67
C CYS A 331 -7.24 11.01 -10.72
N GLY A 332 -6.69 12.03 -10.08
CA GLY A 332 -5.28 12.06 -9.70
C GLY A 332 -5.01 11.20 -8.45
N VAL A 333 -3.77 11.29 -7.95
CA VAL A 333 -3.39 10.67 -6.66
C VAL A 333 -4.06 11.44 -5.53
N THR A 334 -5.18 10.91 -5.05
CA THR A 334 -6.05 11.54 -4.05
C THR A 334 -6.70 10.49 -3.14
N PHE A 335 -7.38 10.95 -2.08
CA PHE A 335 -8.22 10.11 -1.23
C PHE A 335 -9.12 9.13 -2.02
N HIS A 336 -9.72 9.59 -3.13
CA HIS A 336 -10.68 8.79 -3.91
C HIS A 336 -10.07 7.50 -4.48
N MET A 337 -8.77 7.49 -4.82
CA MET A 337 -8.13 6.26 -5.29
C MET A 337 -8.00 5.22 -4.17
N HIS A 338 -7.62 5.66 -2.96
CA HIS A 338 -7.57 4.78 -1.79
C HIS A 338 -8.96 4.27 -1.42
N LEU A 339 -9.96 5.15 -1.51
CA LEU A 339 -11.37 4.82 -1.27
C LEU A 339 -11.87 3.76 -2.27
N ALA A 340 -11.52 3.88 -3.56
CA ALA A 340 -11.91 2.92 -4.58
C ALA A 340 -11.35 1.51 -4.34
N ALA A 341 -10.16 1.43 -3.73
CA ALA A 341 -9.57 0.16 -3.32
C ALA A 341 -10.21 -0.44 -2.05
N ALA A 342 -10.64 0.44 -1.11
CA ALA A 342 -11.10 0.03 0.21
C ALA A 342 -12.60 -0.30 0.29
N VAL A 343 -13.43 0.40 -0.50
CA VAL A 343 -14.90 0.19 -0.44
C VAL A 343 -15.27 -1.16 -1.05
N PRO A 344 -16.02 -2.02 -0.34
CA PRO A 344 -16.46 -3.31 -0.85
C PRO A 344 -17.16 -3.20 -2.21
N LEU A 345 -16.95 -4.20 -3.06
CA LEU A 345 -17.67 -4.31 -4.33
C LEU A 345 -19.12 -4.75 -4.10
N ARG A 346 -20.03 -4.38 -5.01
CA ARG A 346 -21.38 -4.95 -5.02
C ARG A 346 -21.32 -6.44 -5.34
N ALA A 347 -22.31 -7.21 -4.89
CA ALA A 347 -22.35 -8.67 -5.05
C ALA A 347 -22.17 -9.15 -6.51
N ASN A 348 -22.66 -8.35 -7.47
CA ASN A 348 -22.57 -8.63 -8.92
C ASN A 348 -21.42 -7.84 -9.63
N GLN A 349 -20.54 -7.17 -8.88
CA GLN A 349 -19.45 -6.39 -9.42
C GLN A 349 -18.11 -7.13 -9.19
N MET A 350 -17.44 -7.53 -10.25
CA MET A 350 -16.17 -8.26 -10.13
C MET A 350 -14.96 -7.35 -9.92
N SER A 351 -15.05 -6.09 -10.34
CA SER A 351 -13.99 -5.10 -10.15
C SER A 351 -14.54 -3.68 -10.24
N ARG A 352 -13.86 -2.73 -9.61
CA ARG A 352 -14.05 -1.29 -9.80
C ARG A 352 -12.75 -0.74 -10.38
N PRO A 353 -12.62 -0.63 -11.71
CA PRO A 353 -11.45 -0.07 -12.33
C PRO A 353 -11.26 1.39 -11.91
N ALA A 354 -10.02 1.76 -11.59
CA ALA A 354 -9.64 3.13 -11.30
C ALA A 354 -8.47 3.54 -12.19
N ILE A 355 -8.66 4.64 -12.93
CA ILE A 355 -7.63 5.24 -13.76
C ILE A 355 -7.03 6.40 -12.97
N ILE A 356 -5.78 6.25 -12.58
CA ILE A 356 -5.09 7.18 -11.70
C ILE A 356 -4.02 7.93 -12.49
N ILE A 357 -4.15 9.25 -12.56
CA ILE A 357 -3.19 10.13 -13.23
C ILE A 357 -2.18 10.61 -12.18
N ALA A 358 -0.99 10.00 -12.19
CA ALA A 358 -0.04 10.11 -11.08
C ALA A 358 1.18 11.00 -11.38
N GLY A 359 1.60 11.13 -12.64
CA GLY A 359 2.78 11.91 -12.99
C GLY A 359 4.08 11.31 -12.40
N GLY A 360 4.98 12.17 -11.92
CA GLY A 360 6.31 11.78 -11.45
C GLY A 360 6.57 12.05 -9.95
N ARG A 361 5.52 12.39 -9.18
CA ARG A 361 5.70 12.80 -7.79
C ARG A 361 6.00 11.64 -6.84
N GLU A 362 5.25 10.56 -6.96
CA GLU A 362 5.34 9.39 -6.10
C GLU A 362 5.65 8.14 -6.93
N ALA A 363 6.46 7.24 -6.37
CA ALA A 363 6.76 5.98 -7.03
C ALA A 363 5.50 5.10 -7.11
N PRO A 364 5.28 4.36 -8.22
CA PRO A 364 4.06 3.55 -8.38
C PRO A 364 3.84 2.56 -7.25
N HIS A 365 4.88 1.90 -6.79
CA HIS A 365 4.78 0.92 -5.68
C HIS A 365 4.39 1.54 -4.34
N TRP A 366 4.49 2.87 -4.21
CA TRP A 366 4.06 3.56 -3.00
C TRP A 366 2.53 3.64 -2.86
N GLU A 367 1.80 3.80 -3.98
CA GLU A 367 0.35 4.08 -3.92
C GLU A 367 -0.51 3.26 -4.89
N ALA A 368 0.07 2.50 -5.82
CA ALA A 368 -0.71 1.75 -6.78
C ALA A 368 -1.36 0.51 -6.14
N TYR A 369 -2.63 0.28 -6.46
CA TYR A 369 -3.37 -0.92 -6.06
C TYR A 369 -3.51 -1.88 -7.25
N PRO A 370 -3.67 -3.20 -7.02
CA PRO A 370 -3.71 -4.21 -8.09
C PRO A 370 -4.82 -3.97 -9.13
N THR A 371 -5.94 -3.36 -8.71
CA THR A 371 -7.09 -3.07 -9.61
C THR A 371 -6.99 -1.71 -10.30
N HIS A 372 -5.97 -0.90 -10.00
CA HIS A 372 -5.78 0.43 -10.55
C HIS A 372 -4.89 0.41 -11.80
N GLN A 373 -5.21 1.27 -12.74
CA GLN A 373 -4.31 1.63 -13.83
C GLN A 373 -3.62 2.93 -13.45
N PHE A 374 -2.40 2.82 -12.95
CA PHE A 374 -1.62 3.92 -12.40
C PHE A 374 -0.74 4.52 -13.50
N LEU A 375 -1.19 5.64 -14.08
CA LEU A 375 -0.51 6.33 -15.18
C LEU A 375 0.55 7.27 -14.61
N HIS A 376 1.81 6.85 -14.70
CA HIS A 376 2.94 7.57 -14.13
C HIS A 376 4.03 7.86 -15.16
N THR A 377 4.88 8.82 -14.83
CA THR A 377 6.05 9.25 -15.59
C THR A 377 7.33 9.22 -14.74
N VAL A 378 7.30 8.50 -13.61
CA VAL A 378 8.48 8.31 -12.75
C VAL A 378 9.60 7.67 -13.56
N GLY A 379 10.80 8.25 -13.47
CA GLY A 379 11.97 7.84 -14.24
C GLY A 379 12.13 8.52 -15.60
N MET A 380 11.10 9.23 -16.10
CA MET A 380 11.14 9.88 -17.44
C MET A 380 11.78 11.27 -17.41
N LEU A 381 11.87 11.91 -16.24
CA LEU A 381 12.46 13.24 -16.07
C LEU A 381 13.57 13.20 -15.03
N PRO A 382 14.58 14.10 -15.13
CA PRO A 382 15.70 14.13 -14.17
C PRO A 382 15.27 14.26 -12.71
N CYS A 383 14.20 15.02 -12.43
CA CYS A 383 13.69 15.25 -11.07
C CYS A 383 13.10 14.00 -10.40
N CYS A 384 12.70 12.98 -11.18
CA CYS A 384 12.13 11.73 -10.69
C CYS A 384 12.91 10.48 -11.15
N ALA A 385 14.15 10.65 -11.61
CA ALA A 385 14.98 9.55 -12.16
C ALA A 385 15.29 8.45 -11.14
N LYS A 386 15.30 8.78 -9.84
CA LYS A 386 15.59 7.83 -8.74
C LYS A 386 14.35 7.49 -7.89
N GLY A 387 13.15 7.64 -8.44
CA GLY A 387 11.88 7.50 -7.76
C GLY A 387 11.05 8.78 -7.81
N GLY A 388 10.08 8.94 -6.93
CA GLY A 388 9.23 10.13 -6.89
C GLY A 388 10.01 11.40 -6.53
N CYS A 389 9.62 12.56 -7.09
CA CYS A 389 10.24 13.84 -6.76
C CYS A 389 9.79 14.41 -5.41
N TRP A 390 8.65 13.97 -4.90
CA TRP A 390 8.04 14.37 -3.63
C TRP A 390 7.76 15.85 -3.44
N LYS A 391 7.79 16.63 -4.53
CA LYS A 391 7.47 18.07 -4.52
C LYS A 391 6.00 18.29 -4.13
N ALA A 392 5.69 19.47 -3.60
CA ALA A 392 4.35 19.81 -3.13
C ALA A 392 3.57 20.64 -4.16
N ARG A 393 4.17 21.71 -4.67
CA ARG A 393 3.48 22.67 -5.52
C ARG A 393 4.12 22.81 -6.89
N THR A 394 3.29 23.12 -7.88
CA THR A 394 3.74 23.44 -9.24
C THR A 394 4.42 24.80 -9.28
N LEU A 395 3.77 25.81 -8.72
CA LEU A 395 4.21 27.19 -8.59
C LEU A 395 3.85 27.67 -7.16
N PRO A 396 4.55 28.69 -6.64
CA PRO A 396 4.21 29.26 -5.35
C PRO A 396 2.81 29.90 -5.38
N LEU A 397 2.06 29.78 -4.31
CA LEU A 397 0.74 30.37 -4.15
C LEU A 397 0.79 31.75 -3.47
N GLY A 398 1.89 32.07 -2.77
CA GLY A 398 2.04 33.33 -2.03
C GLY A 398 1.25 33.38 -0.73
N ASP A 399 0.89 32.21 -0.18
CA ASP A 399 0.10 32.10 1.06
C ASP A 399 0.95 32.00 2.34
N GLY A 400 2.29 32.01 2.20
CA GLY A 400 3.24 31.92 3.32
C GLY A 400 3.47 30.50 3.84
N ASP A 401 2.90 29.48 3.20
CA ASP A 401 3.16 28.08 3.57
C ASP A 401 4.58 27.66 3.13
N ILE A 402 5.24 26.83 3.94
CA ILE A 402 6.56 26.23 3.65
C ILE A 402 6.60 25.49 2.31
N LYS A 403 5.44 25.08 1.78
CA LYS A 403 5.32 24.44 0.46
C LYS A 403 5.64 25.38 -0.71
N ASP A 404 5.72 26.69 -0.48
CA ASP A 404 6.17 27.70 -1.44
C ASP A 404 7.70 27.85 -1.50
N GLU A 405 8.43 27.20 -0.62
CA GLU A 405 9.89 27.18 -0.66
C GLU A 405 10.40 26.37 -1.86
N GLU A 406 11.53 26.81 -2.45
CA GLU A 406 12.09 26.28 -3.69
C GLU A 406 12.26 24.75 -3.70
N GLN A 407 12.66 24.17 -2.55
CA GLN A 407 12.81 22.70 -2.43
C GLN A 407 11.47 21.96 -2.54
N ASN A 408 10.35 22.60 -2.38
CA ASN A 408 9.00 22.02 -2.44
C ASN A 408 8.29 22.32 -3.77
N LEU A 409 8.89 23.10 -4.65
CA LEU A 409 8.31 23.50 -5.94
C LEU A 409 8.77 22.58 -7.08
N CYS A 410 7.90 22.47 -8.10
CA CYS A 410 8.24 21.79 -9.34
C CYS A 410 9.39 22.49 -10.06
N VAL A 411 10.39 21.74 -10.48
CA VAL A 411 11.57 22.29 -11.19
C VAL A 411 11.40 22.28 -12.71
N ASP A 412 10.33 21.67 -13.23
CA ASP A 412 10.08 21.53 -14.68
C ASP A 412 8.58 21.73 -14.93
N VAL A 413 8.21 22.97 -15.27
CA VAL A 413 6.82 23.42 -15.46
C VAL A 413 6.59 23.73 -16.93
N VAL A 414 5.56 23.11 -17.53
CA VAL A 414 5.12 23.31 -18.90
C VAL A 414 3.65 23.71 -18.90
N ASN A 415 3.30 24.80 -19.56
CA ASN A 415 1.91 25.28 -19.64
C ASN A 415 1.23 25.49 -18.28
N GLY A 416 1.98 25.86 -17.24
CA GLY A 416 1.47 26.02 -15.88
C GLY A 416 1.20 24.72 -15.11
N LEU A 417 1.66 23.59 -15.64
CA LEU A 417 1.57 22.26 -15.03
C LEU A 417 2.95 21.64 -14.84
N PRO A 418 3.12 20.68 -13.93
CA PRO A 418 4.30 19.85 -13.93
C PRO A 418 4.44 19.13 -15.28
N HIS A 419 5.62 19.17 -15.88
CA HIS A 419 5.89 18.53 -17.17
C HIS A 419 5.51 17.04 -17.13
N CYS A 420 5.81 16.35 -16.04
CA CYS A 420 5.44 14.94 -15.83
C CYS A 420 3.91 14.69 -15.90
N MET A 421 3.08 15.65 -15.50
CA MET A 421 1.62 15.58 -15.63
C MET A 421 1.17 15.94 -17.05
N ASP A 422 1.86 16.89 -17.71
CA ASP A 422 1.54 17.27 -19.09
C ASP A 422 1.86 16.17 -20.10
N MET A 423 2.88 15.35 -19.85
CA MET A 423 3.24 14.17 -20.66
C MET A 423 2.13 13.12 -20.74
N ILE A 424 1.23 13.03 -19.75
CA ILE A 424 0.09 12.12 -19.78
C ILE A 424 -0.98 12.73 -20.69
N THR A 425 -1.21 12.10 -21.84
CA THR A 425 -2.11 12.61 -22.88
C THR A 425 -3.57 12.19 -22.66
N VAL A 426 -4.50 12.95 -23.26
CA VAL A 426 -5.93 12.58 -23.26
C VAL A 426 -6.15 11.22 -23.95
N ASP A 427 -5.48 10.98 -25.07
CA ASP A 427 -5.60 9.71 -25.82
C ASP A 427 -5.18 8.52 -24.97
N GLN A 428 -4.09 8.66 -24.23
CA GLN A 428 -3.64 7.62 -23.30
C GLN A 428 -4.71 7.34 -22.23
N VAL A 429 -5.25 8.38 -21.60
CA VAL A 429 -6.31 8.22 -20.57
C VAL A 429 -7.59 7.63 -21.19
N CYS A 430 -8.02 8.11 -22.38
CA CYS A 430 -9.15 7.55 -23.09
C CYS A 430 -8.96 6.07 -23.45
N HIS A 431 -7.76 5.66 -23.86
CA HIS A 431 -7.45 4.27 -24.11
C HIS A 431 -7.68 3.40 -22.85
N HIS A 432 -7.15 3.82 -21.72
CA HIS A 432 -7.30 3.08 -20.45
C HIS A 432 -8.74 3.04 -19.97
N VAL A 433 -9.49 4.16 -20.06
CA VAL A 433 -10.93 4.19 -19.76
C VAL A 433 -11.70 3.24 -20.68
N ALA A 434 -11.42 3.23 -21.99
CA ALA A 434 -12.07 2.33 -22.94
C ALA A 434 -11.82 0.84 -22.64
N MET A 435 -10.58 0.48 -22.30
CA MET A 435 -10.23 -0.89 -21.93
C MET A 435 -10.96 -1.34 -20.66
N ALA A 436 -10.97 -0.49 -19.62
CA ALA A 436 -11.68 -0.75 -18.37
C ALA A 436 -13.20 -0.87 -18.59
N TYR A 437 -13.80 0.05 -19.36
CA TYR A 437 -15.21 0.00 -19.73
C TYR A 437 -15.57 -1.29 -20.48
N ALA A 438 -14.79 -1.67 -21.50
CA ALA A 438 -15.03 -2.89 -22.25
C ALA A 438 -14.95 -4.15 -21.37
N GLY A 439 -14.02 -4.18 -20.43
CA GLY A 439 -13.87 -5.26 -19.44
C GLY A 439 -15.13 -5.42 -18.58
N THR A 440 -15.66 -4.33 -18.05
CA THR A 440 -16.88 -4.35 -17.21
C THR A 440 -18.13 -4.75 -18.01
N GLN A 441 -18.26 -4.31 -19.27
CA GLN A 441 -19.38 -4.71 -20.14
C GLN A 441 -19.35 -6.20 -20.50
N LYS A 442 -18.15 -6.76 -20.74
CA LYS A 442 -17.99 -8.20 -21.00
C LYS A 442 -18.38 -9.04 -19.79
N GLN A 443 -18.05 -8.58 -18.58
CA GLN A 443 -18.44 -9.24 -17.33
C GLN A 443 -19.96 -9.28 -17.16
N LYS A 444 -20.66 -8.15 -17.39
CA LYS A 444 -22.14 -8.07 -17.31
C LYS A 444 -22.88 -8.97 -18.32
N ARG A 445 -22.24 -9.30 -19.48
CA ARG A 445 -22.83 -10.20 -20.49
C ARG A 445 -22.66 -11.68 -20.17
N ASN A 446 -21.71 -12.02 -19.33
CA ASN A 446 -21.38 -13.39 -18.95
C ASN A 446 -22.08 -13.83 -17.64
N GLN A 447 -22.82 -12.94 -17.00
CA GLN A 447 -23.72 -13.17 -15.88
C GLN A 447 -25.16 -13.36 -16.37
#